data_1118180055216b990b5585eb1ed809f1
#
_entry.id   1118180055216b990b5585eb1ed809f1
#
_cell.length_a   1.000
_cell.length_b   1.000
_cell.length_c   1.000
_cell.angle_alpha   90.00
_cell.angle_beta   90.00
_cell.angle_gamma   90.00
#
_symmetry.space_group_name_H-M   'P 1'
#
loop_
_entity.id
_entity.type
_entity.pdbx_description
1 polymer ?
#
loop_
_entity_poly.entity_id
_entity_poly.type
_entity_poly.pdbx_seq_one_letter_code
_entity_poly.pdbx_strand_id
1 'polypeptide(L)'
;MSIRITRRSVLAGAVATAAVPILALRAKADAGPKIHHVRIKSFKFEPAHITVSIGDIIRWTNEDVAPHTATAIEAGWDTKQLLKGESAEIIVTDAVETSYYCTFHPHMKGRFEIVS
;
A
#
# COMPACT_ATOMS: atom_id res chain seq x y z
N MET A 1 28.78 -20.26 31.34
CA MET A 1 28.42 -20.40 31.15
C MET A 1 27.73 -20.75 31.05
N SER A 2 27.79 -20.58 30.96
CA SER A 2 27.15 -20.86 30.70
C SER A 2 26.41 -21.14 30.62
N ILE A 3 26.34 -21.07 30.45
CA ILE A 3 25.68 -21.39 30.25
C ILE A 3 25.04 -21.77 30.15
N ARG A 4 24.97 -21.88 30.04
CA ARG A 4 24.30 -22.32 29.86
C ARG A 4 23.42 -22.72 29.92
N ILE A 5 23.41 -22.66 29.85
CA ILE A 5 22.61 -23.12 29.83
C ILE A 5 21.87 -23.25 29.71
N THR A 6 21.83 -23.06 29.55
CA THR A 6 21.08 -23.24 29.33
C THR A 6 20.47 -23.43 28.92
N ARG A 7 20.62 -23.48 28.67
CA ARG A 7 20.05 -23.69 28.12
C ARG A 7 19.25 -24.34 27.95
N ARG A 8 19.22 -24.57 27.94
CA ARG A 8 18.45 -25.17 27.83
C ARG A 8 17.52 -25.35 27.91
N SER A 9 17.38 -25.07 27.86
CA SER A 9 16.43 -25.16 27.93
C SER A 9 15.74 -24.97 27.59
N VAL A 10 15.77 -24.77 27.30
CA VAL A 10 15.07 -24.56 26.84
C VAL A 10 14.43 -24.73 26.43
N LEU A 11 14.23 -24.84 26.30
CA LEU A 11 13.56 -25.07 25.82
C LEU A 11 12.86 -25.31 25.66
N ALA A 12 12.89 -25.49 25.61
CA ALA A 12 12.15 -25.77 25.44
C ALA A 12 11.41 -25.77 25.28
N GLY A 13 11.22 -25.61 25.19
CA GLY A 13 10.40 -25.50 24.94
C GLY A 13 9.78 -25.33 24.73
N ALA A 14 9.44 -25.04 24.55
CA ALA A 14 8.73 -24.82 24.27
C ALA A 14 8.19 -24.67 23.92
N VAL A 15 8.06 -24.52 23.76
CA VAL A 15 7.41 -24.38 23.34
C VAL A 15 6.68 -24.35 23.00
N ALA A 16 6.53 -24.20 22.90
CA ALA A 16 5.74 -24.17 22.56
C ALA A 16 5.02 -24.06 22.41
N THR A 17 4.86 -23.81 22.37
CA THR A 17 4.17 -23.69 22.16
C THR A 17 3.43 -23.41 21.96
N ALA A 18 3.40 -23.36 22.30
CA ALA A 18 2.41 -23.05 22.05
C ALA A 18 2.04 -22.32 21.26
N ALA A 19 2.32 -21.87 21.27
CA ALA A 19 2.30 -21.22 20.15
C ALA A 19 1.12 -21.21 19.34
N VAL A 20 0.35 -21.97 19.53
CA VAL A 20 -0.72 -22.09 18.78
C VAL A 20 -1.70 -21.03 18.68
N PRO A 21 -2.04 -20.43 19.72
CA PRO A 21 -3.04 -19.41 19.64
C PRO A 21 -2.64 -18.30 18.77
N ILE A 22 -1.44 -18.30 18.46
CA ILE A 22 -0.94 -17.27 17.64
C ILE A 22 -1.56 -17.23 16.32
N LEU A 23 -2.12 -18.30 15.87
CA LEU A 23 -2.75 -18.30 14.59
C LEU A 23 -3.85 -17.30 14.47
N ALA A 24 -4.62 -17.20 15.48
CA ALA A 24 -5.72 -16.27 15.42
C ALA A 24 -5.22 -14.87 15.37
N LEU A 25 -4.13 -14.64 16.00
CA LEU A 25 -3.58 -13.32 15.97
C LEU A 25 -3.11 -12.95 14.61
N ARG A 26 -2.61 -13.89 13.90
CA ARG A 26 -2.14 -13.61 12.59
C ARG A 26 -3.25 -13.16 11.71
N ALA A 27 -4.38 -13.75 11.82
CA ALA A 27 -5.49 -13.36 11.02
C ALA A 27 -5.81 -11.90 11.24
N LYS A 28 -5.64 -11.43 12.46
CA LYS A 28 -5.88 -10.06 12.72
C LYS A 28 -4.85 -9.19 12.15
N ALA A 29 -3.65 -9.64 12.18
CA ALA A 29 -2.58 -8.85 11.62
C ALA A 29 -2.81 -8.62 10.15
N ASP A 30 -3.51 -9.51 9.50
CA ASP A 30 -3.80 -9.33 8.10
C ASP A 30 -4.70 -8.15 7.86
N ALA A 31 -5.29 -7.64 8.91
CA ALA A 31 -6.13 -6.47 8.76
C ALA A 31 -5.31 -5.20 8.80
N GLY A 32 -4.00 -5.29 8.88
CA GLY A 32 -3.15 -4.11 8.87
C GLY A 32 -3.18 -3.43 7.51
N PRO A 33 -2.47 -2.31 7.40
CA PRO A 33 -2.47 -1.53 6.16
C PRO A 33 -2.05 -2.36 4.97
N LYS A 34 -2.69 -2.12 3.85
CA LYS A 34 -2.37 -2.78 2.60
C LYS A 34 -1.79 -1.78 1.64
N ILE A 35 -0.99 -2.27 0.72
CA ILE A 35 -0.48 -1.43 -0.36
C ILE A 35 -1.24 -1.83 -1.61
N HIS A 36 -1.90 -0.84 -2.22
CA HIS A 36 -2.64 -1.04 -3.45
C HIS A 36 -1.81 -0.49 -4.60
N HIS A 37 -1.47 -1.34 -5.54
CA HIS A 37 -0.63 -0.94 -6.66
C HIS A 37 -1.48 -0.50 -7.83
N VAL A 38 -1.21 0.69 -8.34
CA VAL A 38 -1.83 1.20 -9.55
C VAL A 38 -0.72 1.41 -10.57
N ARG A 39 -0.85 0.77 -11.71
CA ARG A 39 0.15 0.91 -12.76
C ARG A 39 -0.31 2.00 -13.69
N ILE A 40 0.62 2.79 -14.19
CA ILE A 40 0.33 3.78 -15.21
C ILE A 40 0.91 3.20 -16.48
N LYS A 41 0.04 2.77 -17.38
CA LYS A 41 0.47 2.08 -18.57
C LYS A 41 -0.48 2.35 -19.72
N SER A 42 0.06 2.56 -20.88
CA SER A 42 -0.74 2.85 -22.08
C SER A 42 -1.64 4.06 -21.86
N PHE A 43 -1.10 5.06 -21.16
CA PHE A 43 -1.83 6.29 -20.86
C PHE A 43 -3.12 6.04 -20.09
N LYS A 44 -3.07 5.09 -19.16
CA LYS A 44 -4.20 4.75 -18.31
C LYS A 44 -3.71 4.40 -16.91
N PHE A 45 -4.55 4.61 -15.93
CA PHE A 45 -4.32 4.10 -14.58
C PHE A 45 -4.96 2.71 -14.54
N GLU A 46 -4.20 1.71 -14.13
CA GLU A 46 -4.69 0.32 -14.08
C GLU A 46 -4.45 -0.29 -12.74
N PRO A 47 -5.48 -0.62 -12.00
CA PRO A 47 -6.89 -0.36 -12.35
C PRO A 47 -7.23 1.11 -12.13
N ALA A 48 -8.20 1.60 -12.88
CA ALA A 48 -8.61 3.01 -12.76
C ALA A 48 -9.50 3.25 -11.56
N HIS A 49 -10.00 2.21 -10.96
CA HIS A 49 -10.96 2.31 -9.86
C HIS A 49 -10.64 1.21 -8.85
N ILE A 50 -10.34 1.57 -7.62
CA ILE A 50 -10.03 0.59 -6.57
C ILE A 50 -10.77 0.95 -5.30
N THR A 51 -10.84 -0.01 -4.39
CA THR A 51 -11.46 0.16 -3.09
C THR A 51 -10.38 0.02 -2.04
N VAL A 52 -10.33 0.96 -1.11
CA VAL A 52 -9.27 1.00 -0.10
C VAL A 52 -9.89 1.29 1.27
N SER A 53 -9.09 1.11 2.31
CA SER A 53 -9.49 1.44 3.67
C SER A 53 -8.60 2.53 4.22
N ILE A 54 -9.10 3.26 5.21
CA ILE A 54 -8.30 4.29 5.85
C ILE A 54 -7.04 3.64 6.43
N GLY A 55 -5.90 4.25 6.19
CA GLY A 55 -4.62 3.73 6.64
C GLY A 55 -3.89 2.94 5.57
N ASP A 56 -4.58 2.55 4.52
CA ASP A 56 -3.93 1.84 3.43
C ASP A 56 -3.03 2.78 2.64
N ILE A 57 -2.18 2.21 1.83
CA ILE A 57 -1.26 2.96 0.98
C ILE A 57 -1.63 2.71 -0.47
N ILE A 58 -1.66 3.75 -1.28
CA ILE A 58 -1.82 3.60 -2.72
C ILE A 58 -0.49 3.97 -3.35
N ARG A 59 0.01 3.09 -4.19
CA ARG A 59 1.31 3.30 -4.82
C ARG A 59 1.14 3.26 -6.34
N TRP A 60 1.52 4.35 -6.99
CA TRP A 60 1.49 4.44 -8.45
C TRP A 60 2.88 4.19 -8.98
N THR A 61 2.97 3.41 -10.05
CA THR A 61 4.24 3.17 -10.73
C THR A 61 4.04 3.46 -12.20
N ASN A 62 4.87 4.33 -12.75
CA ASN A 62 4.78 4.65 -14.19
C ASN A 62 5.55 3.62 -15.00
N GLU A 63 4.84 2.93 -15.88
CA GLU A 63 5.45 1.94 -16.75
C GLU A 63 5.55 2.43 -18.20
N ASP A 64 5.08 3.66 -18.45
CA ASP A 64 5.16 4.24 -19.79
C ASP A 64 6.47 4.99 -19.97
N VAL A 65 6.83 5.18 -21.21
CA VAL A 65 7.99 6.00 -21.55
C VAL A 65 7.67 7.47 -21.28
N ALA A 66 6.42 7.86 -21.52
CA ALA A 66 6.00 9.24 -21.27
C ALA A 66 5.89 9.51 -19.78
N PRO A 67 6.18 10.74 -19.36
CA PRO A 67 6.03 11.10 -17.94
C PRO A 67 4.55 11.24 -17.60
N HIS A 68 4.20 10.89 -16.38
CA HIS A 68 2.83 10.97 -15.90
C HIS A 68 2.81 11.45 -14.45
N THR A 69 1.64 11.86 -13.98
CA THR A 69 1.43 12.17 -12.57
C THR A 69 0.14 11.50 -12.13
N ALA A 70 -0.06 11.38 -10.82
CA ALA A 70 -1.37 11.09 -10.25
C ALA A 70 -1.61 12.25 -9.29
N THR A 71 -2.57 13.09 -9.62
CA THR A 71 -2.79 14.36 -8.94
C THR A 71 -4.24 14.50 -8.54
N ALA A 72 -4.49 14.79 -7.27
CA ALA A 72 -5.84 14.98 -6.78
C ALA A 72 -6.53 16.09 -7.57
N ILE A 73 -7.76 15.84 -7.98
CA ILE A 73 -8.47 16.81 -8.82
C ILE A 73 -8.69 18.13 -8.09
N GLU A 74 -9.15 18.05 -6.85
CA GLU A 74 -9.40 19.28 -6.12
C GLU A 74 -8.13 19.85 -5.48
N ALA A 75 -7.49 19.03 -4.71
CA ALA A 75 -6.25 19.48 -4.06
C ALA A 75 -5.85 18.43 -3.05
N GLY A 76 -4.71 18.56 -2.49
CA GLY A 76 -4.32 17.79 -1.33
C GLY A 76 -3.16 16.86 -1.54
N TRP A 77 -3.03 16.26 -2.70
CA TRP A 77 -1.90 15.38 -2.95
C TRP A 77 -1.56 15.31 -4.42
N ASP A 78 -0.32 14.98 -4.70
CA ASP A 78 0.21 15.00 -6.04
C ASP A 78 1.50 14.19 -6.01
N THR A 79 1.59 13.18 -6.86
CA THR A 79 2.81 12.38 -6.94
C THR A 79 3.95 13.17 -7.56
N LYS A 80 3.63 14.26 -8.25
CA LYS A 80 4.56 14.98 -9.08
C LYS A 80 4.90 14.10 -10.27
N GLN A 81 5.82 14.54 -11.09
CA GLN A 81 6.18 13.81 -12.30
C GLN A 81 6.82 12.47 -11.97
N LEU A 82 6.33 11.43 -12.61
CA LEU A 82 6.91 10.10 -12.52
C LEU A 82 7.44 9.73 -13.90
N LEU A 83 8.72 9.46 -13.98
CA LEU A 83 9.33 8.96 -15.20
C LEU A 83 9.20 7.44 -15.21
N LYS A 84 9.53 6.82 -16.32
CA LYS A 84 9.39 5.37 -16.43
C LYS A 84 10.11 4.67 -15.29
N GLY A 85 9.41 3.79 -14.60
CA GLY A 85 9.95 3.02 -13.50
C GLY A 85 9.84 3.69 -12.15
N GLU A 86 9.47 4.96 -12.11
CA GLU A 86 9.35 5.67 -10.84
C GLU A 86 8.00 5.45 -10.19
N SER A 87 7.98 5.52 -8.86
CA SER A 87 6.78 5.27 -8.06
C SER A 87 6.60 6.35 -7.01
N ALA A 88 5.37 6.53 -6.57
CA ALA A 88 5.07 7.42 -5.46
C ALA A 88 3.85 6.87 -4.72
N GLU A 89 3.70 7.25 -3.47
CA GLU A 89 2.66 6.72 -2.60
C GLU A 89 1.92 7.79 -1.85
N ILE A 90 0.68 7.50 -1.49
CA ILE A 90 -0.05 8.32 -0.52
C ILE A 90 -0.63 7.37 0.52
N ILE A 91 -0.93 7.93 1.69
CA ILE A 91 -1.61 7.19 2.75
C ILE A 91 -3.06 7.65 2.72
N VAL A 92 -3.97 6.69 2.76
CA VAL A 92 -5.41 6.98 2.72
C VAL A 92 -5.85 7.49 4.08
N THR A 93 -6.42 8.69 4.09
CA THR A 93 -7.00 9.26 5.31
C THR A 93 -8.47 9.52 5.04
N ASP A 94 -9.22 9.87 6.07
CA ASP A 94 -10.66 10.10 5.91
C ASP A 94 -10.98 11.37 5.15
N ALA A 95 -9.99 12.25 4.98
CA ALA A 95 -10.20 13.51 4.29
C ALA A 95 -9.51 13.58 2.93
N VAL A 96 -8.94 12.48 2.48
CA VAL A 96 -8.17 12.50 1.24
C VAL A 96 -9.10 12.60 0.04
N GLU A 97 -8.69 13.40 -0.95
CA GLU A 97 -9.44 13.50 -2.20
C GLU A 97 -9.32 12.17 -2.94
N THR A 98 -10.43 11.64 -3.42
CA THR A 98 -10.46 10.30 -3.99
C THR A 98 -10.40 10.25 -5.51
N SER A 99 -10.58 11.38 -6.17
CA SER A 99 -10.50 11.43 -7.64
C SER A 99 -9.22 12.09 -8.08
N TYR A 100 -8.59 11.54 -9.09
CA TYR A 100 -7.30 12.07 -9.53
C TYR A 100 -7.17 11.97 -11.05
N TYR A 101 -6.15 12.62 -11.56
CA TYR A 101 -5.90 12.66 -12.99
C TYR A 101 -4.41 12.88 -13.23
N CYS A 102 -4.00 12.81 -14.47
CA CYS A 102 -2.63 13.10 -14.86
C CYS A 102 -2.58 14.53 -15.40
N THR A 103 -1.69 15.36 -14.84
CA THR A 103 -1.62 16.76 -15.25
C THR A 103 -1.10 16.93 -16.68
N PHE A 104 -0.33 15.96 -17.18
CA PHE A 104 0.16 16.03 -18.55
C PHE A 104 -0.88 15.54 -19.55
N HIS A 105 -1.82 14.73 -19.10
CA HIS A 105 -2.84 14.11 -19.95
C HIS A 105 -4.15 14.16 -19.20
N PRO A 106 -4.82 15.32 -19.15
CA PRO A 106 -5.96 15.52 -18.25
C PRO A 106 -7.13 14.57 -18.39
N HIS A 107 -7.27 13.87 -19.51
CA HIS A 107 -8.33 12.90 -19.65
C HIS A 107 -7.98 11.54 -19.05
N MET A 108 -6.75 11.35 -18.60
CA MET A 108 -6.37 10.16 -17.83
C MET A 108 -6.87 10.36 -16.42
N LYS A 109 -7.84 9.58 -16.00
CA LYS A 109 -8.45 9.73 -14.68
C LYS A 109 -8.56 8.43 -13.95
N GLY A 110 -8.52 8.50 -12.63
CA GLY A 110 -8.73 7.36 -11.78
C GLY A 110 -9.41 7.80 -10.51
N ARG A 111 -9.82 6.83 -9.71
CA ARG A 111 -10.43 7.15 -8.43
C ARG A 111 -10.42 5.94 -7.53
N PHE A 112 -10.56 6.18 -6.25
CA PHE A 112 -10.67 5.11 -5.29
C PHE A 112 -11.84 5.39 -4.36
N GLU A 113 -12.39 4.32 -3.80
CA GLU A 113 -13.46 4.42 -2.83
C GLU A 113 -12.92 4.00 -1.50
N ILE A 114 -13.26 4.74 -0.45
CA ILE A 114 -12.82 4.42 0.89
C ILE A 114 -13.94 3.68 1.59
N VAL A 115 -13.62 2.50 2.13
CA VAL A 115 -14.58 1.74 2.91
C VAL A 115 -14.03 1.63 4.32
N SER A 116 -14.92 1.53 5.28
CA SER A 116 -14.47 1.47 6.67
C SER A 116 -14.36 0.06 7.19
#